data_bcf0ec1c7ace8f6a4ddb053995932522
#
_entry.id   bcf0ec1c7ace8f6a4ddb053995932522
#
_cell.length_a   1.000
_cell.length_b   1.000
_cell.length_c   1.000
_cell.angle_alpha   90.00
_cell.angle_beta   90.00
_cell.angle_gamma   90.00
#
_symmetry.space_group_name_H-M   'P 1'
#
loop_
_entity.id
_entity.type
_entity.pdbx_description
1 polymer ?
#
loop_
_entity_poly.entity_id
_entity_poly.type
_entity_poly.pdbx_seq_one_letter_code
_entity_poly.pdbx_strand_id
1 'polypeptide(L)' 'MVEEDDLFNIKTPKAGLFRPLVTVGETVAVGQPMAEVIDPYEGEVIEVLKAGQEGTVFFIQDAPFILEKTLAFKMMK' A
#
# COMPACT_ATOMS: atom_id res chain seq x y z
N MET A 1 -16.05 19.10 -0.90
CA MET A 1 -14.59 19.11 -0.69
C MET A 1 -14.22 18.00 0.29
N VAL A 2 -13.22 17.22 -0.05
CA VAL A 2 -12.77 16.15 0.84
C VAL A 2 -11.93 16.76 1.95
N GLU A 3 -12.28 16.45 3.19
CA GLU A 3 -11.49 16.89 4.33
C GLU A 3 -10.19 16.09 4.39
N GLU A 4 -9.13 16.71 4.92
CA GLU A 4 -7.85 16.05 5.05
C GLU A 4 -7.95 14.78 5.91
N ASP A 5 -8.85 14.77 6.89
CA ASP A 5 -9.06 13.63 7.77
C ASP A 5 -9.70 12.43 7.05
N ASP A 6 -10.31 12.65 5.88
CA ASP A 6 -10.92 11.57 5.09
C ASP A 6 -9.90 10.87 4.22
N LEU A 7 -8.70 11.43 4.10
CA LEU A 7 -7.62 10.87 3.28
C LEU A 7 -6.53 10.32 4.18
N PHE A 8 -5.98 9.18 3.79
CA PHE A 8 -4.80 8.66 4.47
C PHE A 8 -3.89 7.95 3.49
N ASN A 9 -2.61 7.92 3.84
CA ASN A 9 -1.56 7.38 2.99
C ASN A 9 -0.94 6.17 3.66
N ILE A 10 -0.56 5.19 2.85
CA ILE A 10 0.20 4.04 3.33
C ILE A 10 1.56 4.12 2.67
N LYS A 11 2.61 4.15 3.48
CA LYS A 11 3.99 4.18 3.01
C LYS A 11 4.65 2.85 3.31
N THR A 12 5.57 2.47 2.44
CA THR A 12 6.32 1.24 2.66
C THR A 12 7.43 1.47 3.69
N PRO A 13 7.56 0.59 4.68
CA PRO A 13 8.64 0.68 5.66
C PRO A 13 9.96 0.10 5.16
N LYS A 14 9.94 -0.62 4.04
CA LYS A 14 11.11 -1.31 3.52
C LYS A 14 11.21 -1.15 2.01
N ALA A 15 12.44 -1.20 1.49
CA ALA A 15 12.68 -1.18 0.06
C ALA A 15 12.61 -2.60 -0.50
N GLY A 16 12.17 -2.74 -1.74
CA GLY A 16 12.12 -4.02 -2.41
C GLY A 16 11.17 -3.99 -3.61
N LEU A 17 10.86 -5.17 -4.13
CA LEU A 17 9.88 -5.30 -5.21
C LEU A 17 8.48 -5.12 -4.63
N PHE A 18 7.70 -4.29 -5.28
CA PHE A 18 6.36 -3.94 -4.80
C PHE A 18 5.31 -4.74 -5.55
N ARG A 19 4.51 -5.51 -4.80
CA ARG A 19 3.47 -6.35 -5.38
C ARG A 19 2.12 -5.98 -4.76
N PRO A 20 1.30 -5.18 -5.45
CA PRO A 20 -0.02 -4.83 -4.92
C PRO A 20 -0.97 -6.02 -4.99
N LEU A 21 -1.81 -6.14 -3.97
CA LEU A 21 -2.81 -7.21 -3.85
C LEU A 21 -4.23 -6.69 -4.04
N VAL A 22 -4.38 -5.37 -4.23
CA VAL A 22 -5.68 -4.71 -4.41
C VAL A 22 -5.62 -3.82 -5.65
N THR A 23 -6.77 -3.36 -6.11
CA THR A 23 -6.87 -2.49 -7.28
C THR A 23 -7.48 -1.14 -6.89
N VAL A 24 -7.25 -0.13 -7.74
CA VAL A 24 -7.86 1.19 -7.56
C VAL A 24 -9.39 1.03 -7.63
N GLY A 25 -10.07 1.64 -6.67
CA GLY A 25 -11.52 1.55 -6.56
C GLY A 25 -11.99 0.47 -5.59
N GLU A 26 -11.08 -0.39 -5.15
CA GLU A 26 -11.43 -1.45 -4.21
C GLU A 26 -11.58 -0.90 -2.79
N THR A 27 -12.62 -1.36 -2.08
CA THR A 27 -12.81 -1.04 -0.67
C THR A 27 -12.14 -2.12 0.17
N VAL A 28 -11.34 -1.70 1.14
CA VAL A 28 -10.59 -2.63 1.99
C VAL A 28 -11.03 -2.49 3.45
N ALA A 29 -10.94 -3.59 4.17
CA ALA A 29 -11.25 -3.63 5.61
C ALA A 29 -9.98 -3.42 6.43
N VAL A 30 -10.15 -3.05 7.68
CA VAL A 30 -9.04 -2.93 8.64
C VAL A 30 -8.27 -4.24 8.71
N GLY A 31 -6.95 -4.16 8.58
CA GLY A 31 -6.08 -5.33 8.65
C GLY A 31 -5.99 -6.14 7.37
N GLN A 32 -6.72 -5.76 6.32
CA GLN A 32 -6.65 -6.47 5.05
C GLN A 32 -5.27 -6.28 4.40
N PRO A 33 -4.61 -7.35 3.95
CA PRO A 33 -3.34 -7.21 3.23
C PRO A 33 -3.56 -6.45 1.92
N MET A 34 -2.74 -5.44 1.67
CA MET A 34 -2.85 -4.58 0.50
C MET A 34 -1.71 -4.77 -0.48
N ALA A 35 -0.53 -5.09 0.00
CA ALA A 35 0.64 -5.30 -0.86
C ALA A 35 1.70 -6.09 -0.13
N GLU A 36 2.60 -6.67 -0.91
CA GLU A 36 3.79 -7.34 -0.38
C GLU A 36 5.03 -6.62 -0.90
N VAL A 37 6.04 -6.51 -0.03
CA VAL A 37 7.37 -6.05 -0.42
C VAL A 37 8.26 -7.28 -0.41
N ILE A 38 8.94 -7.53 -1.53
CA ILE A 38 9.69 -8.77 -1.76
C ILE A 38 11.16 -8.45 -1.90
N ASP A 39 12.00 -9.24 -1.21
CA ASP A 39 13.45 -9.11 -1.34
C ASP A 39 13.85 -9.48 -2.78
N PRO A 40 14.50 -8.57 -3.53
CA PRO A 40 14.84 -8.84 -4.93
C PRO A 40 15.95 -9.89 -5.08
N TYR A 41 16.69 -10.18 -4.03
CA TYR A 41 17.79 -11.15 -4.09
C TYR A 41 17.33 -12.56 -3.73
N GLU A 42 16.47 -12.69 -2.75
CA GLU A 42 16.02 -14.00 -2.27
C GLU A 42 14.60 -14.36 -2.70
N GLY A 43 13.83 -13.39 -3.18
CA GLY A 43 12.46 -13.63 -3.61
C GLY A 43 11.49 -13.83 -2.46
N GLU A 44 11.88 -13.51 -1.24
CA GLU A 44 11.03 -13.69 -0.07
C GLU A 44 10.26 -12.42 0.26
N VAL A 45 9.05 -12.59 0.78
CA VAL A 45 8.26 -11.46 1.29
C VAL A 45 8.90 -10.97 2.58
N ILE A 46 9.34 -9.72 2.58
CA ILE A 46 9.98 -9.11 3.76
C ILE A 46 9.05 -8.17 4.51
N GLU A 47 7.93 -7.79 3.89
CA GLU A 47 6.94 -6.94 4.54
C GLU A 47 5.59 -7.11 3.87
N VAL A 48 4.52 -7.07 4.65
CA VAL A 48 3.16 -7.05 4.13
C VAL A 48 2.51 -5.76 4.61
N LEU A 49 2.07 -4.94 3.66
CA LEU A 49 1.38 -3.70 3.96
C LEU A 49 -0.10 -4.01 4.18
N LYS A 50 -0.64 -3.60 5.31
CA LYS A 50 -2.03 -3.83 5.66
C LYS A 50 -2.76 -2.52 5.84
N ALA A 51 -4.07 -2.54 5.58
CA ALA A 51 -4.89 -1.36 5.79
C ALA A 51 -4.99 -1.04 7.28
N GLY A 52 -4.62 0.17 7.66
CA GLY A 52 -4.73 0.63 9.05
C GLY A 52 -6.14 1.01 9.43
N GLN A 53 -7.01 1.20 8.45
CA GLN A 53 -8.43 1.48 8.66
C GLN A 53 -9.19 1.17 7.37
N GLU A 54 -10.50 1.06 7.48
CA GLU A 54 -11.35 0.80 6.33
C GLU A 54 -11.34 2.02 5.39
N GLY A 55 -11.34 1.77 4.09
CA GLY A 55 -11.36 2.83 3.10
C GLY A 55 -11.33 2.31 1.69
N THR A 56 -11.39 3.25 0.74
CA THR A 56 -11.35 2.94 -0.69
C THR A 56 -10.00 3.40 -1.25
N VAL A 57 -9.38 2.52 -2.03
CA VAL A 57 -8.09 2.80 -2.67
C VAL A 57 -8.33 3.68 -3.90
N PHE A 58 -7.67 4.83 -3.98
CA PHE A 58 -7.77 5.67 -5.17
C PHE A 58 -6.42 5.92 -5.85
N PHE A 59 -5.33 5.48 -5.24
CA PHE A 59 -4.00 5.56 -5.85
C PHE A 59 -3.16 4.38 -5.39
N ILE A 60 -2.47 3.74 -6.34
CA ILE A 60 -1.51 2.68 -6.07
C ILE A 60 -0.23 3.03 -6.80
N GLN A 61 0.91 2.97 -6.11
CA GLN A 61 2.21 3.15 -6.72
C GLN A 61 2.43 2.05 -7.77
N ASP A 62 2.78 2.42 -8.99
CA ASP A 62 2.96 1.44 -10.07
C ASP A 62 4.42 1.10 -10.36
N ALA A 63 5.35 1.63 -9.56
CA ALA A 63 6.76 1.30 -9.73
C ALA A 63 7.02 -0.15 -9.30
N PRO A 64 7.75 -0.94 -10.10
CA PRO A 64 8.02 -2.33 -9.73
C PRO A 64 8.99 -2.46 -8.57
N PHE A 65 9.84 -1.46 -8.35
CA PHE A 65 10.76 -1.41 -7.22
C PHE A 65 10.46 -0.17 -6.40
N ILE A 66 10.35 -0.33 -5.10
CA ILE A 66 9.97 0.75 -4.21
C ILE A 66 11.01 0.91 -3.10
N LEU A 67 11.34 2.15 -2.77
CA LEU A 67 12.28 2.46 -1.68
C LEU A 67 11.50 2.59 -0.38
N GLU A 68 12.23 2.47 0.75
CA GLU A 68 11.59 2.66 2.05
C GLU A 68 11.02 4.07 2.18
N LYS A 69 9.93 4.19 2.94
CA LYS A 69 9.21 5.45 3.18
C LYS A 69 8.58 6.04 1.91
N THR A 70 8.48 5.25 0.84
CA THR A 70 7.81 5.68 -0.38
C THR A 70 6.30 5.50 -0.22
N LEU A 71 5.54 6.45 -0.77
CA LEU A 71 4.08 6.35 -0.77
C LEU A 71 3.65 5.17 -1.63
N ALA A 72 2.95 4.22 -1.03
CA ALA A 72 2.46 3.03 -1.73
C ALA A 72 1.00 3.20 -2.15
N PHE A 73 0.16 3.70 -1.26
CA PHE A 73 -1.27 3.84 -1.51
C PHE A 73 -1.78 5.18 -0.99
N LYS A 74 -2.78 5.73 -1.69
CA LYS A 74 -3.62 6.80 -1.18
C LYS A 74 -5.02 6.26 -1.06
N MET A 75 -5.64 6.51 0.07
CA MET A 75 -6.95 5.96 0.39
C MET A 75 -7.87 7.03 0.95
N MET A 76 -9.17 6.78 0.83
CA MET A 76 -10.20 7.64 1.36
C MET A 76 -11.20 6.78 2.14
N LYS A 77 -11.60 7.26 3.29
CA LYS A 77 -12.63 6.58 4.08
C LYS A 77 -13.96 6.51 3.35
#